data_ae5d91fe7a310f220937e2664c8eb491
#
_entry.id   ae5d91fe7a310f220937e2664c8eb491
#
_cell.length_a   1.000
_cell.length_b   1.000
_cell.length_c   1.000
_cell.angle_alpha   90.00
_cell.angle_beta   90.00
_cell.angle_gamma   90.00
#
_symmetry.space_group_name_H-M   'P 1'
#
loop_
_entity.id
_entity.type
_entity.pdbx_description
1 polymer ?
#
loop_
_entity_poly.entity_id
_entity_poly.type
_entity_poly.pdbx_seq_one_letter_code
_entity_poly.pdbx_strand_id
1 'polypeptide(L)'
;MVGTQAEKELLELVKPIVAAMGFQLVELGLHRSPNGSRVHVVIYRAEGVGVDDCAALSRNLRPRLELAAGLGEVGLEVSSPGLERVIKDPAEYEIFKGRGVRLWLRDAADWLDGVNEGVEDGALGLSRGGQRLRFGLEQIVKAKLDAS
;
A
#
# COMPACT_ATOMS: atom_id res chain seq x y z
N MET A 1 2.95 -2.85 -8.08
CA MET A 1 4.22 -2.43 -7.46
C MET A 1 5.37 -2.74 -8.41
N VAL A 2 6.09 -1.72 -8.80
CA VAL A 2 7.24 -1.85 -9.70
C VAL A 2 8.50 -1.49 -8.91
N GLY A 3 9.56 -2.27 -9.06
CA GLY A 3 10.78 -2.02 -8.32
C GLY A 3 12.00 -2.68 -8.95
N THR A 4 13.13 -2.55 -8.27
CA THR A 4 14.36 -3.20 -8.68
C THR A 4 14.24 -4.72 -8.54
N GLN A 5 15.20 -5.45 -9.11
CA GLN A 5 15.23 -6.91 -8.96
C GLN A 5 15.31 -7.32 -7.49
N ALA A 6 16.09 -6.58 -6.69
CA ALA A 6 16.20 -6.85 -5.26
C ALA A 6 14.87 -6.65 -4.54
N GLU A 7 14.12 -5.60 -4.90
CA GLU A 7 12.80 -5.37 -4.33
C GLU A 7 11.81 -6.46 -4.73
N LYS A 8 11.88 -6.94 -5.95
CA LYS A 8 11.02 -8.05 -6.42
C LYS A 8 11.29 -9.33 -5.64
N GLU A 9 12.55 -9.63 -5.37
CA GLU A 9 12.93 -10.79 -4.57
C GLU A 9 12.45 -10.68 -3.14
N LEU A 10 12.57 -9.50 -2.54
CA LEU A 10 12.04 -9.23 -1.20
C LEU A 10 10.53 -9.34 -1.17
N LEU A 11 9.86 -8.86 -2.22
CA LEU A 11 8.41 -8.95 -2.31
C LEU A 11 7.94 -10.40 -2.29
N GLU A 12 8.63 -11.29 -3.04
CA GLU A 12 8.32 -12.71 -3.04
C GLU A 12 8.52 -13.36 -1.67
N LEU A 13 9.48 -12.87 -0.90
CA LEU A 13 9.73 -13.36 0.45
C LEU A 13 8.71 -12.84 1.46
N VAL A 14 8.40 -11.54 1.40
CA VAL A 14 7.61 -10.84 2.40
C VAL A 14 6.11 -11.04 2.22
N LYS A 15 5.64 -11.02 0.98
CA LYS A 15 4.20 -11.06 0.69
C LYS A 15 3.48 -12.27 1.28
N PRO A 16 3.99 -13.52 1.14
CA PRO A 16 3.32 -14.67 1.73
C PRO A 16 3.26 -14.61 3.26
N ILE A 17 4.29 -14.06 3.89
CA ILE A 17 4.35 -13.95 5.35
C ILE A 17 3.30 -12.95 5.84
N VAL A 18 3.19 -11.80 5.18
CA VAL A 18 2.19 -10.79 5.50
C VAL A 18 0.79 -11.37 5.35
N ALA A 19 0.54 -12.08 4.25
CA ALA A 19 -0.75 -12.72 4.00
C ALA A 19 -1.08 -13.78 5.05
N ALA A 20 -0.10 -14.59 5.45
CA ALA A 20 -0.28 -15.63 6.45
C ALA A 20 -0.65 -15.06 7.81
N MET A 21 -0.25 -13.84 8.11
CA MET A 21 -0.60 -13.16 9.35
C MET A 21 -1.92 -12.38 9.27
N GLY A 22 -2.62 -12.46 8.15
CA GLY A 22 -3.94 -11.88 7.97
C GLY A 22 -3.95 -10.45 7.46
N PHE A 23 -2.83 -9.96 6.93
CA PHE A 23 -2.72 -8.59 6.41
C PHE A 23 -2.51 -8.57 4.92
N GLN A 24 -2.75 -7.42 4.31
CA GLN A 24 -2.40 -7.16 2.92
C GLN A 24 -1.16 -6.30 2.87
N LEU A 25 -0.26 -6.60 1.95
CA LEU A 25 0.93 -5.79 1.74
C LEU A 25 0.59 -4.64 0.80
N VAL A 26 0.71 -3.41 1.30
CA VAL A 26 0.42 -2.21 0.52
C VAL A 26 1.65 -1.73 -0.22
N GLU A 27 2.78 -1.69 0.47
CA GLU A 27 4.02 -1.18 -0.10
C GLU A 27 5.22 -1.86 0.54
N LEU A 28 6.24 -2.12 -0.26
CA LEU A 28 7.54 -2.56 0.21
C LEU A 28 8.59 -1.70 -0.47
N GLY A 29 9.48 -1.11 0.32
CA GLY A 29 10.58 -0.33 -0.19
C GLY A 29 11.90 -0.83 0.35
N LEU A 30 12.92 -0.79 -0.50
CA LEU A 30 14.29 -1.13 -0.14
C LEU A 30 15.18 0.06 -0.43
N HIS A 31 15.90 0.49 0.59
CA HIS A 31 16.88 1.57 0.46
C HIS A 31 18.24 1.04 0.87
N ARG A 32 19.17 0.98 -0.07
CA ARG A 32 20.53 0.46 0.16
C ARG A 32 21.51 1.60 0.41
N SER A 33 22.42 1.36 1.33
CA SER A 33 23.52 2.28 1.60
C SER A 33 24.81 1.47 1.83
N PRO A 34 25.98 2.12 1.85
CA PRO A 34 27.24 1.41 2.13
C PRO A 34 27.26 0.69 3.47
N ASN A 35 26.48 1.15 4.43
CA ASN A 35 26.46 0.60 5.79
C ASN A 35 25.38 -0.45 6.00
N GLY A 36 24.60 -0.78 4.97
CA GLY A 36 23.53 -1.75 5.10
C GLY A 36 22.30 -1.38 4.29
N SER A 37 21.18 -1.97 4.65
CA SER A 37 19.92 -1.77 3.94
C SER A 37 18.82 -1.38 4.90
N ARG A 38 17.86 -0.59 4.41
CA ARG A 38 16.63 -0.28 5.14
C ARG A 38 15.46 -0.81 4.31
N VAL A 39 14.59 -1.57 4.97
CA VAL A 39 13.39 -2.11 4.34
C VAL A 39 12.19 -1.52 5.08
N HIS A 40 11.24 -0.97 4.34
CA HIS A 40 9.99 -0.56 4.93
C HIS A 40 8.85 -1.35 4.32
N VAL A 41 7.90 -1.72 5.17
CA VAL A 41 6.76 -2.55 4.81
C VAL A 41 5.51 -1.85 5.34
N VAL A 42 4.58 -1.56 4.44
CA VAL A 42 3.29 -0.98 4.82
C VAL A 42 2.24 -2.08 4.68
N ILE A 43 1.53 -2.35 5.76
CA ILE A 43 0.50 -3.41 5.80
C ILE A 43 -0.86 -2.82 6.11
N TYR A 44 -1.91 -3.52 5.69
CA TYR A 44 -3.28 -3.07 5.89
C TYR A 44 -4.21 -4.23 6.16
N ARG A 45 -5.24 -3.98 6.96
CA ARG A 45 -6.36 -4.89 7.22
C ARG A 45 -7.57 -4.02 7.53
N ALA A 46 -8.75 -4.40 7.02
CA ALA A 46 -9.97 -3.60 7.19
C ALA A 46 -10.31 -3.36 8.68
N GLU A 47 -10.03 -4.34 9.55
CA GLU A 47 -10.28 -4.23 10.98
C GLU A 47 -9.29 -3.31 11.70
N GLY A 48 -8.23 -2.90 11.00
CA GLY A 48 -7.20 -2.02 11.56
C GLY A 48 -5.88 -2.74 11.78
N VAL A 49 -4.84 -1.95 11.96
CA VAL A 49 -3.48 -2.44 12.22
C VAL A 49 -2.98 -1.72 13.47
N GLY A 50 -2.68 -2.49 14.50
CA GLY A 50 -2.16 -1.95 15.75
C GLY A 50 -0.64 -2.02 15.81
N VAL A 51 -0.08 -1.35 16.83
CA VAL A 51 1.36 -1.37 17.10
C VAL A 51 1.84 -2.79 17.34
N ASP A 52 1.06 -3.59 18.05
CA ASP A 52 1.42 -4.99 18.34
C ASP A 52 1.47 -5.84 17.08
N ASP A 53 0.60 -5.56 16.12
CA ASP A 53 0.60 -6.25 14.82
C ASP A 53 1.89 -5.97 14.06
N CYS A 54 2.28 -4.71 14.02
CA CYS A 54 3.52 -4.30 13.35
C CYS A 54 4.74 -4.93 14.04
N ALA A 55 4.75 -4.95 15.36
CA ALA A 55 5.84 -5.55 16.14
C ALA A 55 5.94 -7.05 15.90
N ALA A 56 4.81 -7.75 15.86
CA ALA A 56 4.78 -9.20 15.63
C ALA A 56 5.30 -9.54 14.23
N LEU A 57 4.88 -8.77 13.23
CA LEU A 57 5.35 -8.98 11.86
C LEU A 57 6.85 -8.66 11.74
N SER A 58 7.30 -7.61 12.40
CA SER A 58 8.72 -7.25 12.41
C SER A 58 9.57 -8.39 12.99
N ARG A 59 9.14 -8.99 14.10
CA ARG A 59 9.84 -10.12 14.70
C ARG A 59 9.89 -11.33 13.79
N ASN A 60 8.86 -11.53 12.98
CA ASN A 60 8.80 -12.64 12.03
C ASN A 60 9.68 -12.39 10.79
N LEU A 61 9.66 -11.17 10.28
CA LEU A 61 10.39 -10.84 9.05
C LEU A 61 11.88 -10.64 9.26
N ARG A 62 12.29 -10.05 10.38
CA ARG A 62 13.69 -9.66 10.59
C ARG A 62 14.70 -10.77 10.38
N PRO A 63 14.52 -11.97 10.99
CA PRO A 63 15.51 -13.05 10.79
C PRO A 63 15.62 -13.48 9.32
N ARG A 64 14.50 -13.45 8.60
CA ARG A 64 14.49 -13.84 7.19
C ARG A 64 15.18 -12.82 6.31
N LEU A 65 15.00 -11.53 6.62
CA LEU A 65 15.66 -10.46 5.88
C LEU A 65 17.16 -10.45 6.13
N GLU A 66 17.58 -10.76 7.35
CA GLU A 66 19.01 -10.83 7.70
C GLU A 66 19.73 -11.95 6.95
N LEU A 67 19.02 -13.00 6.59
CA LEU A 67 19.57 -14.11 5.80
C LEU A 67 19.52 -13.84 4.30
N ALA A 68 18.81 -12.82 3.85
CA ALA A 68 18.69 -12.50 2.43
C ALA A 68 20.03 -11.98 1.89
N ALA A 69 20.45 -12.52 0.76
CA ALA A 69 21.76 -12.20 0.19
C ALA A 69 21.84 -10.73 -0.24
N GLY A 70 22.98 -10.12 0.03
CA GLY A 70 23.32 -8.81 -0.49
C GLY A 70 22.70 -7.62 0.22
N LEU A 71 21.97 -7.83 1.33
CA LEU A 71 21.37 -6.73 2.07
C LEU A 71 22.28 -6.15 3.14
N GLY A 72 23.25 -6.94 3.64
CA GLY A 72 24.09 -6.51 4.75
C GLY A 72 23.30 -6.40 6.04
N GLU A 73 23.59 -5.40 6.84
CA GLU A 73 22.84 -5.11 8.06
C GLU A 73 21.48 -4.52 7.66
N VAL A 74 20.39 -5.05 8.21
CA VAL A 74 19.03 -4.68 7.82
C VAL A 74 18.32 -3.92 8.91
N GLY A 75 17.90 -2.70 8.60
CA GLY A 75 16.91 -1.96 9.39
C GLY A 75 15.54 -2.23 8.81
N LEU A 76 14.60 -2.62 9.66
CA LEU A 76 13.23 -2.94 9.24
C LEU A 76 12.24 -2.02 9.93
N GLU A 77 11.35 -1.43 9.13
CA GLU A 77 10.24 -0.64 9.63
C GLU A 77 8.95 -1.23 9.07
N VAL A 78 8.01 -1.56 9.97
CA VAL A 78 6.67 -2.03 9.60
C VAL A 78 5.65 -1.01 10.09
N SER A 79 4.77 -0.57 9.22
CA SER A 79 3.79 0.45 9.55
C SER A 79 2.46 0.19 8.84
N SER A 80 1.42 0.91 9.31
CA SER A 80 0.14 0.98 8.62
C SER A 80 0.15 2.18 7.67
N PRO A 81 -0.79 2.25 6.70
CA PRO A 81 -0.91 3.43 5.85
C PRO A 81 -1.29 4.65 6.68
N GLY A 82 -0.82 5.81 6.27
CA GLY A 82 -1.27 7.07 6.86
C GLY A 82 -2.76 7.29 6.59
N LEU A 83 -3.39 8.13 7.42
CA LEU A 83 -4.83 8.43 7.30
C LEU A 83 -5.20 9.04 5.95
N GLU A 84 -4.29 9.81 5.37
CA GLU A 84 -4.47 10.41 4.06
C GLU A 84 -3.43 9.91 3.07
N ARG A 85 -3.18 8.61 3.11
CA ARG A 85 -2.20 7.99 2.20
C ARG A 85 -2.50 8.34 0.75
N VAL A 86 -1.49 8.77 0.03
CA VAL A 86 -1.57 8.97 -1.41
C VAL A 86 -1.45 7.62 -2.08
N ILE A 87 -2.39 7.31 -2.97
CA ILE A 87 -2.38 6.08 -3.74
C ILE A 87 -1.25 6.17 -4.77
N LYS A 88 -0.35 5.20 -4.75
CA LYS A 88 0.84 5.20 -5.62
C LYS A 88 0.72 4.23 -6.79
N ASP A 89 -0.14 3.22 -6.65
CA ASP A 89 -0.26 2.13 -7.62
C ASP A 89 -1.73 1.76 -7.74
N PRO A 90 -2.26 1.53 -8.96
CA PRO A 90 -3.67 1.15 -9.13
C PRO A 90 -4.10 -0.10 -8.36
N ALA A 91 -3.18 -1.02 -8.08
CA ALA A 91 -3.49 -2.20 -7.28
C ALA A 91 -3.94 -1.84 -5.86
N GLU A 92 -3.57 -0.66 -5.36
CA GLU A 92 -3.96 -0.22 -4.03
C GLU A 92 -5.47 0.04 -3.93
N TYR A 93 -6.14 0.34 -5.03
CA TYR A 93 -7.60 0.51 -5.00
C TYR A 93 -8.32 -0.76 -4.55
N GLU A 94 -7.83 -1.93 -4.96
CA GLU A 94 -8.41 -3.20 -4.51
C GLU A 94 -8.14 -3.44 -3.02
N ILE A 95 -6.94 -3.06 -2.55
CA ILE A 95 -6.57 -3.20 -1.13
C ILE A 95 -7.50 -2.35 -0.27
N PHE A 96 -7.77 -1.12 -0.70
CA PHE A 96 -8.58 -0.16 0.06
C PHE A 96 -10.05 -0.11 -0.36
N LYS A 97 -10.52 -1.15 -1.03
CA LYS A 97 -11.94 -1.21 -1.44
C LYS A 97 -12.85 -1.08 -0.23
N GLY A 98 -13.86 -0.23 -0.35
CA GLY A 98 -14.76 0.08 0.75
C GLY A 98 -14.35 1.28 1.59
N ARG A 99 -13.13 1.80 1.39
CA ARG A 99 -12.64 2.98 2.11
C ARG A 99 -13.00 4.26 1.36
N GLY A 100 -13.20 5.33 2.11
CA GLY A 100 -13.35 6.66 1.53
C GLY A 100 -12.07 7.12 0.85
N VAL A 101 -12.21 7.74 -0.31
CA VAL A 101 -11.08 8.30 -1.06
C VAL A 101 -11.44 9.68 -1.58
N ARG A 102 -10.41 10.46 -1.87
CA ARG A 102 -10.53 11.76 -2.53
C ARG A 102 -9.74 11.71 -3.82
N LEU A 103 -10.38 12.11 -4.90
CA LEU A 103 -9.79 12.08 -6.24
C LEU A 103 -9.60 13.50 -6.75
N TRP A 104 -8.44 13.74 -7.37
CA TRP A 104 -8.23 14.94 -8.18
C TRP A 104 -8.24 14.49 -9.63
N LEU A 105 -9.26 14.91 -10.36
CA LEU A 105 -9.44 14.53 -11.76
C LEU A 105 -8.82 15.58 -12.67
N ARG A 106 -8.53 15.18 -13.92
CA ARG A 106 -8.05 16.12 -14.92
C ARG A 106 -9.08 17.24 -15.11
N ASP A 107 -8.58 18.46 -15.23
CA ASP A 107 -9.42 19.65 -15.44
C ASP A 107 -10.40 19.93 -14.30
N ALA A 108 -10.20 19.33 -13.15
CA ALA A 108 -11.04 19.54 -11.99
C ALA A 108 -10.68 20.84 -11.28
N ALA A 109 -11.68 21.43 -10.64
CA ALA A 109 -11.49 22.63 -9.82
C ALA A 109 -11.35 22.29 -8.33
N ASP A 110 -11.68 21.06 -7.94
CA ASP A 110 -11.64 20.64 -6.53
C ASP A 110 -11.57 19.12 -6.42
N TRP A 111 -11.32 18.64 -5.22
CA TRP A 111 -11.32 17.22 -4.89
C TRP A 111 -12.74 16.66 -4.96
N LEU A 112 -12.84 15.42 -5.41
CA LEU A 112 -14.10 14.67 -5.41
C LEU A 112 -13.96 13.51 -4.41
N ASP A 113 -14.80 13.47 -3.41
CA ASP A 113 -14.79 12.41 -2.41
C ASP A 113 -15.85 11.35 -2.69
N GLY A 114 -15.61 10.15 -2.21
CA GLY A 114 -16.57 9.05 -2.31
C GLY A 114 -15.96 7.78 -1.78
N VAL A 115 -16.70 6.69 -1.88
CA VAL A 115 -16.23 5.37 -1.46
C VAL A 115 -15.65 4.62 -2.65
N ASN A 116 -14.45 4.11 -2.47
CA ASN A 116 -13.74 3.31 -3.46
C ASN A 116 -14.43 1.95 -3.63
N GLU A 117 -14.93 1.68 -4.83
CA GLU A 117 -15.60 0.42 -5.18
C GLU A 117 -14.68 -0.53 -5.95
N GLY A 118 -13.41 -0.18 -6.09
CA GLY A 118 -12.44 -0.99 -6.82
C GLY A 118 -12.33 -0.62 -8.29
N VAL A 119 -11.35 -1.23 -8.95
CA VAL A 119 -11.05 -1.00 -10.37
C VAL A 119 -11.59 -2.16 -11.20
N GLU A 120 -12.29 -1.83 -12.28
CA GLU A 120 -12.79 -2.81 -13.24
C GLU A 120 -12.65 -2.22 -14.63
N ASP A 121 -12.06 -2.97 -15.55
CA ASP A 121 -11.86 -2.57 -16.96
C ASP A 121 -11.17 -1.20 -17.09
N GLY A 122 -10.15 -0.98 -16.27
CA GLY A 122 -9.35 0.25 -16.32
C GLY A 122 -10.03 1.48 -15.75
N ALA A 123 -11.12 1.32 -15.02
CA ALA A 123 -11.86 2.43 -14.41
C ALA A 123 -12.09 2.18 -12.93
N LEU A 124 -11.98 3.25 -12.15
CA LEU A 124 -12.31 3.23 -10.72
C LEU A 124 -13.79 3.50 -10.52
N GLY A 125 -14.46 2.62 -9.78
CA GLY A 125 -15.82 2.85 -9.33
C GLY A 125 -15.82 3.69 -8.07
N LEU A 126 -16.68 4.69 -8.02
CA LEU A 126 -16.82 5.58 -6.88
C LEU A 126 -18.29 5.70 -6.50
N SER A 127 -18.60 5.39 -5.24
CA SER A 127 -19.96 5.54 -4.72
C SER A 127 -20.04 6.88 -3.98
N ARG A 128 -21.01 7.72 -4.37
CA ARG A 128 -21.15 9.05 -3.80
C ARG A 128 -22.61 9.45 -3.77
N GLY A 129 -23.12 9.69 -2.58
CA GLY A 129 -24.51 10.16 -2.42
C GLY A 129 -25.56 9.23 -3.04
N GLY A 130 -25.37 7.92 -2.97
CA GLY A 130 -26.29 6.96 -3.56
C GLY A 130 -26.10 6.72 -5.05
N GLN A 131 -25.15 7.40 -5.66
CA GLN A 131 -24.82 7.23 -7.08
C GLN A 131 -23.53 6.45 -7.24
N ARG A 132 -23.43 5.68 -8.32
CA ARG A 132 -22.19 5.02 -8.71
C ARG A 132 -21.61 5.76 -9.91
N LEU A 133 -20.38 6.22 -9.73
CA LEU A 133 -19.63 6.92 -10.77
C LEU A 133 -18.47 6.06 -11.21
N ARG A 134 -17.98 6.27 -12.42
CA ARG A 134 -16.80 5.59 -12.93
C ARG A 134 -15.86 6.59 -13.56
N PHE A 135 -14.58 6.45 -13.26
CA PHE A 135 -13.54 7.31 -13.81
C PHE A 135 -12.42 6.44 -14.36
N GLY A 136 -12.04 6.65 -15.61
CA GLY A 136 -10.87 5.98 -16.16
C GLY A 136 -9.64 6.35 -15.34
N LEU A 137 -8.74 5.40 -15.15
CA LEU A 137 -7.54 5.65 -14.35
C LEU A 137 -6.72 6.81 -14.92
N GLU A 138 -6.75 7.00 -16.23
CA GLU A 138 -6.04 8.10 -16.90
C GLU A 138 -6.64 9.48 -16.58
N GLN A 139 -7.87 9.53 -16.08
CA GLN A 139 -8.52 10.78 -15.67
C GLN A 139 -8.13 11.20 -14.25
N ILE A 140 -7.57 10.29 -13.47
CA ILE A 140 -7.21 10.53 -12.08
C ILE A 140 -5.78 11.03 -12.02
N VAL A 141 -5.60 12.29 -11.64
CA VAL A 141 -4.27 12.89 -11.48
C VAL A 141 -3.67 12.49 -10.15
N LYS A 142 -4.49 12.46 -9.10
CA LYS A 142 -4.04 12.11 -7.76
C LYS A 142 -5.21 11.52 -6.98
N ALA A 143 -4.93 10.54 -6.14
CA ALA A 143 -5.91 9.95 -5.25
C ALA A 143 -5.31 9.76 -3.88
N LYS A 144 -6.10 9.93 -2.84
CA LYS A 144 -5.66 9.67 -1.48
C LYS A 144 -6.82 9.15 -0.63
N LEU A 145 -6.48 8.45 0.45
CA LEU A 145 -7.49 8.02 1.41
C LEU A 145 -8.09 9.25 2.07
N ASP A 146 -9.37 9.16 2.37
CA ASP A 146 -10.10 10.23 3.05
C ASP A 146 -10.18 9.88 4.53
N ALA A 147 -9.62 10.75 5.38
CA ALA A 147 -9.59 10.54 6.82
C ALA A 147 -10.92 10.87 7.51
N SER A 148 -11.82 11.58 6.82
CA SER A 148 -13.09 11.99 7.40
C SER A 148 -14.18 10.93 7.31
#